data_01c09064fbc0a8f370eb99218fbdcd87
#
_entry.id   01c09064fbc0a8f370eb99218fbdcd87
#
_cell.length_a   1.000
_cell.length_b   1.000
_cell.length_c   1.000
_cell.angle_alpha   90.00
_cell.angle_beta   90.00
_cell.angle_gamma   90.00
#
_symmetry.space_group_name_H-M   'P 1'
#
loop_
_entity.id
_entity.type
_entity.pdbx_description
1 polymer ?
#
loop_
_entity_poly.entity_id
_entity_poly.type
_entity_poly.pdbx_seq_one_letter_code
_entity_poly.pdbx_strand_id
1 'polypeptide(L)'
;MVKNILFFSILTICLSQENRLFWDGREWNSIRGKVNFIDETEYKIKSTYIHGVLDGRLFGYLKTWSENALLANDVFGDQVDYLTVRETVKSLNYFYEDPLNSYIPIPSAIVIANLYGRRVPINVIEKYIQDSRDWVNSLTLELDTLDYSRLIEDKYLKYKNKN
;
A
#
# COMPACT_ATOMS: atom_id res chain seq x y z
N MET A 1 -21.63 38.76 14.42
CA MET A 1 -21.94 37.69 13.44
C MET A 1 -20.72 37.13 12.69
N VAL A 2 -19.65 37.85 12.46
CA VAL A 2 -18.46 37.38 11.71
C VAL A 2 -17.61 36.33 12.43
N LYS A 3 -17.53 36.33 13.76
CA LYS A 3 -16.72 35.38 14.56
C LYS A 3 -17.20 33.92 14.47
N ASN A 4 -18.50 33.69 14.26
CA ASN A 4 -19.05 32.33 14.24
C ASN A 4 -18.88 31.65 12.87
N ILE A 5 -18.73 32.41 11.78
CA ILE A 5 -18.52 31.91 10.43
C ILE A 5 -17.10 31.36 10.28
N LEU A 6 -16.09 32.00 10.93
CA LEU A 6 -14.70 31.55 10.88
C LEU A 6 -14.49 30.20 11.61
N PHE A 7 -15.23 29.96 12.68
CA PHE A 7 -15.15 28.71 13.45
C PHE A 7 -15.74 27.52 12.69
N PHE A 8 -16.82 27.76 11.92
CA PHE A 8 -17.42 26.71 11.07
C PHE A 8 -16.52 26.34 9.88
N SER A 9 -15.80 27.31 9.31
CA SER A 9 -14.90 27.05 8.17
C SER A 9 -13.66 26.25 8.58
N ILE A 10 -13.18 26.39 9.83
CA ILE A 10 -12.05 25.60 10.35
C ILE A 10 -12.47 24.15 10.65
N LEU A 11 -13.72 23.94 11.08
CA LEU A 11 -14.23 22.60 11.38
C LEU A 11 -14.42 21.74 10.13
N THR A 12 -14.75 22.35 8.99
CA THR A 12 -14.92 21.61 7.72
C THR A 12 -13.60 21.16 7.10
N ILE A 13 -12.48 21.83 7.40
CA ILE A 13 -11.16 21.43 6.90
C ILE A 13 -10.61 20.19 7.65
N CYS A 14 -11.05 19.96 8.89
CA CYS A 14 -10.63 18.81 9.69
C CYS A 14 -11.36 17.49 9.36
N LEU A 15 -12.38 17.50 8.49
CA LEU A 15 -13.20 16.32 8.20
C LEU A 15 -12.94 15.68 6.82
N SER A 16 -12.01 16.20 6.04
CA SER A 16 -11.56 15.48 4.84
C SER A 16 -10.54 14.42 5.23
N GLN A 17 -11.00 13.40 5.94
CA GLN A 17 -10.25 12.17 6.07
C GLN A 17 -10.22 11.55 4.67
N GLU A 18 -9.08 11.66 3.97
CA GLU A 18 -8.92 10.96 2.72
C GLU A 18 -9.23 9.48 2.95
N ASN A 19 -10.18 8.93 2.21
CA ASN A 19 -10.53 7.51 2.22
C ASN A 19 -9.37 6.69 1.62
N ARG A 20 -8.31 6.47 2.41
CA ARG A 20 -7.15 5.68 2.00
C ARG A 20 -7.25 4.28 2.59
N LEU A 21 -7.16 3.29 1.73
CA LEU A 21 -7.15 1.89 2.15
C LEU A 21 -5.77 1.43 2.63
N PHE A 22 -4.71 2.04 2.12
CA PHE A 22 -3.33 1.63 2.37
C PHE A 22 -2.44 2.82 2.69
N TRP A 23 -1.42 2.59 3.46
CA TRP A 23 -0.29 3.50 3.54
C TRP A 23 0.46 3.52 2.20
N ASP A 24 0.88 4.72 1.81
CA ASP A 24 1.62 4.98 0.58
C ASP A 24 2.89 5.82 0.84
N GLY A 25 3.50 6.33 -0.20
CA GLY A 25 4.72 7.14 -0.08
C GLY A 25 4.57 8.41 0.74
N ARG A 26 3.36 8.95 0.87
CA ARG A 26 3.09 10.14 1.69
C ARG A 26 3.27 9.84 3.17
N GLU A 27 2.70 8.74 3.67
CA GLU A 27 2.93 8.27 5.04
C GLU A 27 4.37 7.85 5.24
N TRP A 28 4.95 7.13 4.28
CA TRP A 28 6.34 6.67 4.34
C TRP A 28 7.31 7.83 4.52
N ASN A 29 7.16 8.89 3.73
CA ASN A 29 8.00 10.08 3.82
C ASN A 29 7.68 10.94 5.05
N SER A 30 6.43 10.94 5.53
CA SER A 30 6.03 11.71 6.71
C SER A 30 6.67 11.21 8.01
N ILE A 31 7.07 9.93 8.08
CA ILE A 31 7.76 9.35 9.24
C ILE A 31 9.08 10.10 9.49
N ARG A 32 9.84 10.38 8.42
CA ARG A 32 11.11 11.12 8.49
C ARG A 32 10.98 12.51 9.10
N GLY A 33 9.87 13.22 8.81
CA GLY A 33 9.61 14.55 9.34
C GLY A 33 9.09 14.59 10.78
N LYS A 34 8.51 13.48 11.27
CA LYS A 34 7.90 13.40 12.61
C LYS A 34 8.86 12.93 13.70
N VAL A 35 9.89 12.20 13.30
CA VAL A 35 10.86 11.61 14.22
C VAL A 35 12.11 12.48 14.22
N ASN A 36 12.08 13.56 15.00
CA ASN A 36 13.26 14.41 15.18
C ASN A 36 14.41 13.59 15.80
N PHE A 37 15.50 13.41 15.05
CA PHE A 37 16.85 13.02 15.51
C PHE A 37 17.16 11.55 15.82
N ILE A 38 16.31 10.55 15.49
CA ILE A 38 16.68 9.15 15.73
C ILE A 38 16.43 8.32 14.47
N ASP A 39 17.45 8.18 13.62
CA ASP A 39 17.45 7.30 12.43
C ASP A 39 16.99 5.87 12.76
N GLU A 40 17.31 5.39 13.96
CA GLU A 40 16.91 4.08 14.46
C GLU A 40 15.38 3.97 14.64
N THR A 41 14.73 5.03 15.11
CA THR A 41 13.26 5.05 15.30
C THR A 41 12.53 5.05 13.96
N GLU A 42 13.00 5.84 12.98
CA GLU A 42 12.46 5.82 11.62
C GLU A 42 12.56 4.42 11.01
N TYR A 43 13.74 3.81 11.09
CA TYR A 43 13.96 2.45 10.60
C TYR A 43 13.05 1.44 11.31
N LYS A 44 12.92 1.54 12.63
CA LYS A 44 12.08 0.63 13.42
C LYS A 44 10.61 0.72 13.03
N ILE A 45 10.07 1.91 12.83
CA ILE A 45 8.68 2.11 12.40
C ILE A 45 8.49 1.51 11.00
N LYS A 46 9.35 1.86 10.05
CA LYS A 46 9.29 1.38 8.66
C LYS A 46 9.44 -0.13 8.56
N SER A 47 10.40 -0.71 9.28
CA SER A 47 10.61 -2.16 9.30
C SER A 47 9.44 -2.91 9.95
N THR A 48 8.85 -2.37 11.02
CA THR A 48 7.66 -2.96 11.65
C THR A 48 6.47 -3.00 10.69
N TYR A 49 6.26 -1.92 9.93
CA TYR A 49 5.20 -1.91 8.92
C TYR A 49 5.44 -2.96 7.81
N ILE A 50 6.68 -3.06 7.32
CA ILE A 50 7.04 -4.08 6.31
C ILE A 50 6.80 -5.49 6.87
N HIS A 51 7.24 -5.79 8.09
CA HIS A 51 6.95 -7.09 8.73
C HIS A 51 5.46 -7.37 8.77
N GLY A 52 4.63 -6.40 9.15
CA GLY A 52 3.17 -6.58 9.16
C GLY A 52 2.60 -6.89 7.78
N VAL A 53 3.12 -6.28 6.71
CA VAL A 53 2.72 -6.60 5.33
C VAL A 53 3.14 -8.01 4.94
N LEU A 54 4.38 -8.42 5.27
CA LEU A 54 4.90 -9.76 4.95
C LEU A 54 4.14 -10.84 5.73
N ASP A 55 3.90 -10.64 7.02
CA ASP A 55 3.15 -11.55 7.87
C ASP A 55 1.70 -11.69 7.38
N GLY A 56 1.04 -10.58 7.04
CA GLY A 56 -0.33 -10.60 6.50
C GLY A 56 -0.41 -11.37 5.18
N ARG A 57 0.59 -11.23 4.31
CA ARG A 57 0.68 -11.96 3.05
C ARG A 57 0.92 -13.46 3.29
N LEU A 58 1.87 -13.82 4.17
CA LEU A 58 2.13 -15.21 4.53
C LEU A 58 0.90 -15.86 5.17
N PHE A 59 0.22 -15.15 6.07
CA PHE A 59 -1.03 -15.62 6.66
C PHE A 59 -2.09 -15.89 5.59
N GLY A 60 -2.30 -14.94 4.68
CA GLY A 60 -3.24 -15.08 3.57
C GLY A 60 -2.92 -16.29 2.68
N TYR A 61 -1.63 -16.45 2.31
CA TYR A 61 -1.17 -17.61 1.55
C TYR A 61 -1.48 -18.94 2.26
N LEU A 62 -1.03 -19.09 3.50
CA LEU A 62 -1.21 -20.34 4.25
C LEU A 62 -2.69 -20.67 4.50
N LYS A 63 -3.49 -19.66 4.79
CA LYS A 63 -4.94 -19.82 4.99
C LYS A 63 -5.62 -20.27 3.69
N THR A 64 -5.30 -19.65 2.56
CA THR A 64 -5.83 -20.04 1.24
C THR A 64 -5.31 -21.42 0.83
N TRP A 65 -4.02 -21.69 1.07
CA TRP A 65 -3.40 -22.98 0.75
C TRP A 65 -4.06 -24.14 1.50
N SER A 66 -4.46 -23.94 2.74
CA SER A 66 -5.16 -24.97 3.54
C SER A 66 -6.52 -25.37 2.96
N GLU A 67 -7.14 -24.49 2.17
CA GLU A 67 -8.43 -24.72 1.53
C GLU A 67 -8.27 -25.10 0.04
N ASN A 68 -7.37 -24.41 -0.67
CA ASN A 68 -7.09 -24.64 -2.09
C ASN A 68 -5.65 -24.22 -2.44
N ALA A 69 -4.76 -25.21 -2.54
CA ALA A 69 -3.34 -24.98 -2.83
C ALA A 69 -3.09 -24.36 -4.23
N LEU A 70 -3.91 -24.68 -5.22
CA LEU A 70 -3.75 -24.12 -6.58
C LEU A 70 -4.10 -22.64 -6.56
N LEU A 71 -5.20 -22.26 -5.91
CA LEU A 71 -5.60 -20.87 -5.78
C LEU A 71 -4.56 -20.06 -4.98
N ALA A 72 -4.02 -20.62 -3.90
CA ALA A 72 -2.97 -19.95 -3.13
C ALA A 72 -1.73 -19.66 -3.97
N ASN A 73 -1.30 -20.61 -4.78
CA ASN A 73 -0.16 -20.43 -5.68
C ASN A 73 -0.46 -19.43 -6.81
N ASP A 74 -1.69 -19.41 -7.33
CA ASP A 74 -2.11 -18.46 -8.35
C ASP A 74 -2.13 -17.02 -7.83
N VAL A 75 -2.66 -16.81 -6.62
CA VAL A 75 -2.81 -15.48 -6.02
C VAL A 75 -1.52 -14.95 -5.39
N PHE A 76 -0.73 -15.81 -4.77
CA PHE A 76 0.42 -15.40 -3.93
C PHE A 76 1.77 -15.96 -4.41
N GLY A 77 1.80 -16.94 -5.33
CA GLY A 77 2.99 -17.73 -5.65
C GLY A 77 4.14 -16.94 -6.27
N ASP A 78 3.84 -15.87 -6.99
CA ASP A 78 4.87 -15.04 -7.64
C ASP A 78 5.52 -14.01 -6.71
N GLN A 79 5.06 -13.92 -5.47
CA GLN A 79 5.52 -12.93 -4.50
C GLN A 79 6.68 -13.47 -3.65
N VAL A 80 7.80 -13.75 -4.28
CA VAL A 80 9.02 -14.15 -3.56
C VAL A 80 9.73 -12.92 -2.98
N ASP A 81 9.91 -12.88 -1.66
CA ASP A 81 10.71 -11.86 -1.00
C ASP A 81 12.21 -12.12 -1.25
N TYR A 82 12.76 -11.37 -2.18
CA TYR A 82 14.17 -11.45 -2.54
C TYR A 82 15.06 -10.58 -1.64
N LEU A 83 14.52 -9.43 -1.21
CA LEU A 83 15.22 -8.45 -0.40
C LEU A 83 15.02 -8.72 1.09
N THR A 84 16.06 -8.49 1.88
CA THR A 84 15.92 -8.37 3.34
C THR A 84 15.08 -7.14 3.70
N VAL A 85 14.49 -7.11 4.89
CA VAL A 85 13.71 -5.94 5.36
C VAL A 85 14.54 -4.65 5.31
N ARG A 86 15.83 -4.72 5.63
CA ARG A 86 16.74 -3.56 5.56
C ARG A 86 16.92 -3.05 4.12
N GLU A 87 17.09 -3.95 3.17
CA GLU A 87 17.19 -3.60 1.75
C GLU A 87 15.87 -3.06 1.22
N THR A 88 14.75 -3.65 1.65
CA THR A 88 13.42 -3.16 1.31
C THR A 88 13.22 -1.72 1.81
N VAL A 89 13.54 -1.41 3.08
CA VAL A 89 13.46 -0.03 3.61
C VAL A 89 14.27 0.94 2.75
N LYS A 90 15.52 0.58 2.40
CA LYS A 90 16.36 1.42 1.54
C LYS A 90 15.76 1.61 0.15
N SER A 91 15.28 0.54 -0.45
CA SER A 91 14.67 0.58 -1.79
C SER A 91 13.41 1.43 -1.80
N LEU A 92 12.56 1.33 -0.77
CA LEU A 92 11.36 2.14 -0.66
C LEU A 92 11.69 3.63 -0.39
N ASN A 93 12.70 3.92 0.41
CA ASN A 93 13.18 5.30 0.60
C ASN A 93 13.57 5.92 -0.74
N TYR A 94 14.31 5.20 -1.58
CA TYR A 94 14.71 5.65 -2.91
C TYR A 94 13.50 5.73 -3.87
N PHE A 95 12.64 4.72 -3.87
CA PHE A 95 11.47 4.65 -4.75
C PHE A 95 10.51 5.84 -4.54
N TYR A 96 10.31 6.25 -3.30
CA TYR A 96 9.43 7.35 -2.94
C TYR A 96 10.11 8.73 -2.94
N GLU A 97 11.37 8.84 -3.37
CA GLU A 97 12.00 10.13 -3.73
C GLU A 97 11.35 10.72 -4.99
N ASP A 98 10.86 9.88 -5.90
CA ASP A 98 10.07 10.31 -7.04
C ASP A 98 8.63 10.64 -6.60
N PRO A 99 8.18 11.92 -6.71
CA PRO A 99 6.83 12.32 -6.33
C PRO A 99 5.73 11.58 -7.09
N LEU A 100 6.01 11.10 -8.31
CA LEU A 100 5.06 10.34 -9.12
C LEU A 100 4.73 8.97 -8.51
N ASN A 101 5.57 8.46 -7.61
CA ASN A 101 5.36 7.20 -6.91
C ASN A 101 4.63 7.38 -5.57
N SER A 102 4.44 8.62 -5.10
CA SER A 102 3.94 8.90 -3.74
C SER A 102 2.57 8.31 -3.43
N TYR A 103 1.73 8.06 -4.44
CA TYR A 103 0.41 7.46 -4.27
C TYR A 103 0.38 5.94 -4.41
N ILE A 104 1.50 5.31 -4.77
CA ILE A 104 1.58 3.85 -4.86
C ILE A 104 1.59 3.26 -3.45
N PRO A 105 0.71 2.30 -3.12
CA PRO A 105 0.68 1.67 -1.81
C PRO A 105 1.99 0.96 -1.46
N ILE A 106 2.37 0.99 -0.18
CA ILE A 106 3.58 0.33 0.30
C ILE A 106 3.61 -1.18 -0.06
N PRO A 107 2.50 -1.95 0.02
CA PRO A 107 2.51 -3.35 -0.43
C PRO A 107 2.93 -3.51 -1.90
N SER A 108 2.46 -2.65 -2.81
CA SER A 108 2.88 -2.66 -4.22
C SER A 108 4.34 -2.24 -4.38
N ALA A 109 4.78 -1.23 -3.63
CA ALA A 109 6.18 -0.77 -3.66
C ALA A 109 7.17 -1.85 -3.15
N ILE A 110 6.77 -2.69 -2.19
CA ILE A 110 7.56 -3.85 -1.75
C ILE A 110 7.75 -4.84 -2.91
N VAL A 111 6.71 -5.13 -3.68
CA VAL A 111 6.81 -6.00 -4.87
C VAL A 111 7.75 -5.36 -5.90
N ILE A 112 7.58 -4.08 -6.20
CA ILE A 112 8.44 -3.33 -7.14
C ILE A 112 9.91 -3.38 -6.70
N ALA A 113 10.20 -3.17 -5.41
CA ALA A 113 11.55 -3.26 -4.86
C ALA A 113 12.16 -4.66 -5.07
N ASN A 114 11.39 -5.72 -4.85
CA ASN A 114 11.83 -7.09 -5.10
C ASN A 114 12.06 -7.37 -6.60
N LEU A 115 11.25 -6.81 -7.51
CA LEU A 115 11.47 -6.92 -8.96
C LEU A 115 12.80 -6.27 -9.36
N TYR A 116 13.14 -5.08 -8.81
CA TYR A 116 14.44 -4.45 -9.01
C TYR A 116 15.59 -5.31 -8.45
N GLY A 117 15.45 -5.83 -7.23
CA GLY A 117 16.43 -6.72 -6.61
C GLY A 117 16.71 -7.98 -7.45
N ARG A 118 15.69 -8.55 -8.05
CA ARG A 118 15.78 -9.70 -8.95
C ARG A 118 16.29 -9.36 -10.36
N ARG A 119 16.56 -8.09 -10.64
CA ARG A 119 16.99 -7.61 -11.96
C ARG A 119 16.00 -7.94 -13.09
N VAL A 120 14.72 -7.90 -12.80
CA VAL A 120 13.68 -8.04 -13.80
C VAL A 120 13.84 -6.94 -14.87
N PRO A 121 13.57 -7.21 -16.16
CA PRO A 121 13.69 -6.19 -17.20
C PRO A 121 12.92 -4.91 -16.88
N ILE A 122 13.55 -3.76 -17.12
CA ILE A 122 13.03 -2.46 -16.70
C ILE A 122 11.63 -2.17 -17.28
N ASN A 123 11.36 -2.55 -18.51
CA ASN A 123 10.06 -2.38 -19.14
C ASN A 123 8.93 -3.15 -18.42
N VAL A 124 9.25 -4.30 -17.82
CA VAL A 124 8.28 -5.07 -17.00
C VAL A 124 8.01 -4.33 -15.68
N ILE A 125 9.06 -3.80 -15.07
CA ILE A 125 8.94 -3.03 -13.80
C ILE A 125 8.14 -1.75 -14.03
N GLU A 126 8.46 -0.98 -15.10
CA GLU A 126 7.72 0.23 -15.46
C GLU A 126 6.24 -0.04 -15.72
N LYS A 127 5.94 -1.15 -16.42
CA LYS A 127 4.56 -1.59 -16.61
C LYS A 127 3.88 -1.86 -15.27
N TYR A 128 4.52 -2.60 -14.36
CA TYR A 128 3.97 -2.89 -13.04
C TYR A 128 3.74 -1.62 -12.21
N ILE A 129 4.64 -0.63 -12.30
CA ILE A 129 4.47 0.68 -11.67
C ILE A 129 3.23 1.38 -12.23
N GLN A 130 3.07 1.39 -13.56
CA GLN A 130 1.91 2.00 -14.20
C GLN A 130 0.61 1.29 -13.83
N ASP A 131 0.59 -0.04 -13.90
CA ASP A 131 -0.57 -0.86 -13.50
C ASP A 131 -0.95 -0.60 -12.02
N SER A 132 0.05 -0.38 -11.15
CA SER A 132 -0.19 -0.04 -9.73
C SER A 132 -0.84 1.34 -9.56
N ARG A 133 -0.42 2.34 -10.36
CA ARG A 133 -1.04 3.68 -10.37
C ARG A 133 -2.48 3.62 -10.86
N ASP A 134 -2.72 2.91 -11.95
CA ASP A 134 -4.04 2.77 -12.55
C ASP A 134 -5.00 2.04 -11.60
N TRP A 135 -4.51 1.01 -10.92
CA TRP A 135 -5.29 0.30 -9.89
C TRP A 135 -5.69 1.20 -8.73
N VAL A 136 -4.76 2.01 -8.20
CA VAL A 136 -5.05 2.94 -7.10
C VAL A 136 -6.06 4.00 -7.52
N ASN A 137 -5.92 4.55 -8.73
CA ASN A 137 -6.87 5.52 -9.26
C ASN A 137 -8.28 4.93 -9.37
N SER A 138 -8.40 3.70 -9.91
CA SER A 138 -9.68 2.99 -9.97
C SER A 138 -10.26 2.74 -8.59
N LEU A 139 -9.44 2.34 -7.63
CA LEU A 139 -9.87 2.06 -6.27
C LEU A 139 -10.36 3.33 -5.56
N THR A 140 -9.67 4.46 -5.76
CA THR A 140 -10.08 5.76 -5.22
C THR A 140 -11.45 6.18 -5.76
N LEU A 141 -11.66 6.03 -7.08
CA LEU A 141 -12.98 6.31 -7.69
C LEU A 141 -14.10 5.40 -7.15
N GLU A 142 -13.79 4.12 -6.92
CA GLU A 142 -14.75 3.20 -6.31
C GLU A 142 -15.09 3.63 -4.87
N LEU A 143 -14.11 4.10 -4.09
CA LEU A 143 -14.30 4.54 -2.70
C LEU A 143 -15.06 5.87 -2.57
N ASP A 144 -14.94 6.76 -3.55
CA ASP A 144 -15.71 8.01 -3.58
C ASP A 144 -17.22 7.75 -3.75
N THR A 145 -17.59 6.59 -4.29
CA THR A 145 -18.97 6.20 -4.55
C THR A 145 -19.53 5.15 -3.61
N LEU A 146 -18.68 4.42 -2.89
CA LEU A 146 -19.04 3.28 -2.04
C LEU A 146 -18.42 3.39 -0.67
N ASP A 147 -19.18 3.03 0.38
CA ASP A 147 -18.62 2.74 1.70
C ASP A 147 -17.64 1.56 1.61
N TYR A 148 -16.53 1.65 2.36
CA TYR A 148 -15.49 0.62 2.41
C TYR A 148 -16.03 -0.79 2.71
N SER A 149 -16.97 -0.90 3.64
CA SER A 149 -17.61 -2.16 4.00
C SER A 149 -18.35 -2.77 2.80
N ARG A 150 -19.06 -1.95 2.03
CA ARG A 150 -19.74 -2.37 0.81
C ARG A 150 -18.78 -2.78 -0.28
N LEU A 151 -17.68 -2.04 -0.46
CA LEU A 151 -16.65 -2.39 -1.44
C LEU A 151 -16.10 -3.81 -1.21
N ILE A 152 -15.78 -4.14 0.04
CA ILE A 152 -15.25 -5.46 0.41
C ILE A 152 -16.32 -6.54 0.20
N GLU A 153 -17.55 -6.28 0.61
CA GLU A 153 -18.67 -7.22 0.44
C GLU A 153 -18.95 -7.50 -1.04
N ASP A 154 -19.00 -6.47 -1.88
CA ASP A 154 -19.21 -6.60 -3.33
C ASP A 154 -18.09 -7.38 -4.01
N LYS A 155 -16.83 -7.13 -3.62
CA LYS A 155 -15.68 -7.88 -4.15
C LYS A 155 -15.74 -9.35 -3.73
N TYR A 156 -16.11 -9.63 -2.49
CA TYR A 156 -16.30 -10.98 -1.98
C TYR A 156 -17.43 -11.72 -2.73
N LEU A 157 -18.59 -11.08 -2.92
CA LEU A 157 -19.73 -11.66 -3.65
C LEU A 157 -19.38 -11.94 -5.11
N LYS A 158 -18.68 -11.02 -5.79
CA LYS A 158 -18.20 -11.22 -7.17
C LYS A 158 -17.27 -12.42 -7.27
N TYR A 159 -16.39 -12.62 -6.29
CA TYR A 159 -15.51 -13.78 -6.24
C TYR A 159 -16.29 -15.08 -6.04
N LYS A 160 -17.20 -15.11 -5.07
CA LYS A 160 -18.02 -16.28 -4.75
C LYS A 160 -18.92 -16.72 -5.93
N ASN A 161 -19.40 -15.79 -6.73
CA ASN A 161 -20.28 -16.08 -7.88
C ASN A 161 -19.51 -16.50 -9.15
N LYS A 162 -18.18 -16.42 -9.16
CA LYS A 162 -17.34 -16.89 -10.27
C LYS A 162 -16.89 -18.35 -10.12
N ASN A 163 -17.04 -18.92 -8.94
CA ASN A 163 -16.73 -20.32 -8.60
C ASN A 163 -18.02 -21.09 -8.37
#